data_7544953a91ea6bd928e44d78ab7fe0a5
#
_entry.id   7544953a91ea6bd928e44d78ab7fe0a5
#
_cell.length_a   1.000
_cell.length_b   1.000
_cell.length_c   1.000
_cell.angle_alpha   90.00
_cell.angle_beta   90.00
_cell.angle_gamma   90.00
#
_symmetry.space_group_name_H-M   'P 1'
#
loop_
_entity.id
_entity.type
_entity.pdbx_description
1 polymer ?
#
loop_
_entity_poly.entity_id
_entity_poly.type
_entity_poly.pdbx_seq_one_letter_code
_entity_poly.pdbx_strand_id
1 'polypeptide(L)'
;MLRVAVVGGGPSGSCAAEILAKAGISTWLFERKLDNAKPCGGAIPLCMVEEFDLPESIIDRKVRNMKMISPSNKEVDIQLDPLGYDDNAYIALCPRAVF
;
A
#
# COMPACT_ATOMS: atom_id res chain seq x y z
N MET A 1 -32.25 -9.45 -2.52
CA MET A 1 -30.93 -9.31 -1.88
C MET A 1 -29.86 -9.06 -2.94
N LEU A 2 -29.12 -8.00 -2.78
CA LEU A 2 -28.03 -7.67 -3.71
C LEU A 2 -26.81 -8.57 -3.43
N ARG A 3 -26.27 -9.16 -4.47
CA ARG A 3 -25.03 -9.91 -4.42
C ARG A 3 -24.01 -9.27 -5.35
N VAL A 4 -22.78 -9.10 -4.89
CA VAL A 4 -21.73 -8.46 -5.65
C VAL A 4 -20.53 -9.40 -5.78
N ALA A 5 -20.04 -9.54 -6.99
CA ALA A 5 -18.80 -10.25 -7.27
C ALA A 5 -17.70 -9.24 -7.55
N VAL A 6 -16.60 -9.33 -6.80
CA VAL A 6 -15.40 -8.54 -7.03
C VAL A 6 -14.36 -9.45 -7.67
N VAL A 7 -13.92 -9.10 -8.86
CA VAL A 7 -12.94 -9.89 -9.61
C VAL A 7 -11.58 -9.21 -9.50
N GLY A 8 -10.65 -9.89 -8.89
CA GLY A 8 -9.30 -9.38 -8.61
C GLY A 8 -9.11 -8.99 -7.16
N GLY A 9 -8.15 -9.62 -6.49
CA GLY A 9 -7.83 -9.44 -5.06
C GLY A 9 -6.67 -8.49 -4.79
N GLY A 10 -6.35 -7.60 -5.74
CA GLY A 10 -5.37 -6.55 -5.52
C GLY A 10 -5.88 -5.48 -4.56
N PRO A 11 -5.11 -4.38 -4.35
CA PRO A 11 -5.52 -3.33 -3.41
C PRO A 11 -6.90 -2.76 -3.70
N SER A 12 -7.23 -2.52 -4.96
CA SER A 12 -8.51 -1.98 -5.36
C SER A 12 -9.67 -2.94 -5.06
N GLY A 13 -9.54 -4.19 -5.51
CA GLY A 13 -10.59 -5.20 -5.29
C GLY A 13 -10.76 -5.55 -3.83
N SER A 14 -9.68 -5.65 -3.08
CA SER A 14 -9.72 -5.93 -1.64
C SER A 14 -10.43 -4.82 -0.87
N CYS A 15 -10.14 -3.56 -1.19
CA CYS A 15 -10.82 -2.43 -0.56
C CYS A 15 -12.30 -2.39 -0.89
N ALA A 16 -12.66 -2.64 -2.14
CA ALA A 16 -14.07 -2.67 -2.56
C ALA A 16 -14.81 -3.80 -1.84
N ALA A 17 -14.23 -5.00 -1.79
CA ALA A 17 -14.84 -6.15 -1.11
C ALA A 17 -15.01 -5.88 0.39
N GLU A 18 -14.04 -5.28 1.04
CA GLU A 18 -14.11 -4.94 2.46
C GLU A 18 -15.27 -3.98 2.75
N ILE A 19 -15.38 -2.91 1.99
CA ILE A 19 -16.43 -1.91 2.16
C ILE A 19 -17.81 -2.52 1.92
N LEU A 20 -17.95 -3.30 0.88
CA LEU A 20 -19.21 -3.97 0.56
C LEU A 20 -19.62 -4.95 1.64
N ALA A 21 -18.67 -5.73 2.16
CA ALA A 21 -18.93 -6.69 3.22
C ALA A 21 -19.32 -5.98 4.52
N LYS A 22 -18.65 -4.90 4.87
CA LYS A 22 -18.99 -4.09 6.07
C LYS A 22 -20.36 -3.44 5.97
N ALA A 23 -20.82 -3.16 4.75
CA ALA A 23 -22.17 -2.65 4.51
C ALA A 23 -23.25 -3.72 4.55
N GLY A 24 -22.90 -4.96 4.84
CA GLY A 24 -23.85 -6.08 4.90
C GLY A 24 -24.28 -6.63 3.54
N ILE A 25 -23.58 -6.28 2.49
CA ILE A 25 -23.85 -6.77 1.14
C ILE A 25 -23.15 -8.11 0.94
N SER A 26 -23.90 -9.11 0.41
CA SER A 26 -23.32 -10.40 0.09
C SER A 26 -22.25 -10.24 -0.99
N THR A 27 -20.98 -10.44 -0.62
CA THR A 27 -19.85 -10.11 -1.48
C THR A 27 -19.00 -11.35 -1.71
N TRP A 28 -18.62 -11.57 -2.97
CA TRP A 28 -17.75 -12.65 -3.40
C TRP A 28 -16.49 -12.04 -3.99
N LEU A 29 -15.33 -12.42 -3.46
CA LEU A 29 -14.05 -11.96 -3.99
C LEU A 29 -13.38 -13.12 -4.71
N PHE A 30 -13.07 -12.92 -5.98
CA PHE A 30 -12.42 -13.92 -6.81
C PHE A 30 -11.01 -13.47 -7.15
N GLU A 31 -10.01 -14.24 -6.71
CA GLU A 31 -8.63 -13.98 -7.03
C GLU A 31 -8.04 -15.19 -7.76
N ARG A 32 -7.43 -14.91 -8.90
CA ARG A 32 -6.84 -15.94 -9.76
C ARG A 32 -5.68 -16.67 -9.08
N LYS A 33 -4.90 -15.96 -8.26
CA LYS A 33 -3.67 -16.50 -7.68
C LYS A 33 -3.36 -15.84 -6.35
N LEU A 34 -3.66 -16.53 -5.24
CA LEU A 34 -3.53 -15.97 -3.89
C LEU A 34 -2.08 -15.77 -3.44
N ASP A 35 -1.16 -16.54 -3.98
CA ASP A 35 0.26 -16.50 -3.63
C ASP A 35 1.08 -15.62 -4.58
N ASN A 36 0.42 -14.87 -5.45
CA ASN A 36 1.10 -14.05 -6.44
C ASN A 36 1.55 -12.72 -5.84
N ALA A 37 2.87 -12.52 -5.76
CA ALA A 37 3.42 -11.23 -5.36
C ALA A 37 3.23 -10.21 -6.48
N LYS A 38 2.57 -9.09 -6.16
CA LYS A 38 2.35 -8.03 -7.12
C LYS A 38 3.71 -7.38 -7.51
N PRO A 39 3.93 -7.05 -8.80
CA PRO A 39 5.14 -6.36 -9.24
C PRO A 39 5.12 -4.87 -8.86
N CYS A 40 5.10 -4.61 -7.58
CA CYS A 40 5.02 -3.27 -6.99
C CYS A 40 6.15 -3.13 -5.97
N GLY A 41 6.70 -1.93 -5.85
CA GLY A 41 7.74 -1.66 -4.87
C GLY A 41 7.27 -1.72 -3.41
N GLY A 42 5.95 -1.70 -3.19
CA GLY A 42 5.39 -1.73 -1.85
C GLY A 42 5.54 -0.43 -1.07
N ALA A 43 5.89 0.66 -1.74
CA ALA A 43 6.06 1.95 -1.08
C ALA A 43 4.72 2.67 -0.94
N ILE A 44 4.38 3.08 0.27
CA ILE A 44 3.17 3.83 0.56
C ILE A 44 3.48 5.07 1.40
N PRO A 45 2.77 6.19 1.18
CA PRO A 45 2.87 7.35 2.06
C PRO A 45 2.34 7.00 3.45
N LEU A 46 2.92 7.62 4.47
CA LEU A 46 2.52 7.35 5.85
C LEU A 46 1.04 7.67 6.13
N CYS A 47 0.50 8.68 5.48
CA CYS A 47 -0.91 9.05 5.66
C CYS A 47 -1.87 7.91 5.33
N MET A 48 -1.47 6.97 4.47
CA MET A 48 -2.30 5.82 4.14
C MET A 48 -2.48 4.85 5.29
N VAL A 49 -1.53 4.82 6.22
CA VAL A 49 -1.62 3.94 7.40
C VAL A 49 -2.81 4.32 8.27
N GLU A 50 -3.02 5.61 8.52
CA GLU A 50 -4.18 6.09 9.27
C GLU A 50 -5.47 6.02 8.45
N GLU A 51 -5.42 6.47 7.20
CA GLU A 51 -6.60 6.58 6.35
C GLU A 51 -7.28 5.23 6.11
N PHE A 52 -6.49 4.17 5.94
CA PHE A 52 -7.00 2.82 5.69
C PHE A 52 -6.86 1.89 6.89
N ASP A 53 -6.52 2.41 8.05
CA ASP A 53 -6.36 1.64 9.29
C ASP A 53 -5.47 0.40 9.07
N LEU A 54 -4.32 0.61 8.47
CA LEU A 54 -3.39 -0.46 8.18
C LEU A 54 -2.61 -0.83 9.45
N PRO A 55 -2.44 -2.13 9.75
CA PRO A 55 -1.64 -2.53 10.91
C PRO A 55 -0.16 -2.21 10.69
N GLU A 56 0.51 -1.71 11.72
CA GLU A 56 1.95 -1.41 11.64
C GLU A 56 2.79 -2.65 11.35
N SER A 57 2.28 -3.82 11.68
CA SER A 57 2.98 -5.09 11.44
C SER A 57 3.28 -5.35 9.97
N ILE A 58 2.55 -4.72 9.04
CA ILE A 58 2.81 -4.87 7.60
C ILE A 58 3.93 -3.97 7.10
N ILE A 59 4.38 -3.03 7.91
CA ILE A 59 5.47 -2.12 7.53
C ILE A 59 6.80 -2.83 7.78
N ASP A 60 7.48 -3.14 6.69
CA ASP A 60 8.78 -3.81 6.75
C ASP A 60 9.91 -2.82 7.03
N ARG A 61 9.83 -1.63 6.46
CA ARG A 61 10.87 -0.60 6.60
C ARG A 61 10.30 0.80 6.46
N LYS A 62 10.82 1.72 7.25
CA LYS A 62 10.53 3.15 7.16
C LYS A 62 11.70 3.86 6.48
N VAL A 63 11.43 4.59 5.40
CA VAL A 63 12.47 5.22 4.57
C VAL A 63 12.31 6.73 4.61
N ARG A 64 13.38 7.43 4.96
CA ARG A 64 13.42 8.91 4.98
C ARG A 64 14.31 9.49 3.90
N ASN A 65 15.32 8.74 3.48
CA ASN A 65 16.28 9.18 2.47
C ASN A 65 16.08 8.41 1.19
N MET A 66 15.96 9.12 0.09
CA MET A 66 15.75 8.52 -1.23
C MET A 66 16.70 9.16 -2.22
N LYS A 67 17.07 8.40 -3.22
CA LYS A 67 17.87 8.89 -4.34
C LYS A 67 17.09 8.67 -5.62
N MET A 68 16.89 9.74 -6.38
CA MET A 68 16.30 9.66 -7.71
C MET A 68 17.42 9.70 -8.75
N ILE A 69 17.40 8.75 -9.64
CA ILE A 69 18.40 8.63 -10.71
C ILE A 69 17.70 8.76 -12.05
N SER A 70 18.11 9.73 -12.86
CA SER A 70 17.57 9.94 -14.20
C SER A 70 18.15 8.92 -15.19
N PRO A 71 17.51 8.76 -16.37
CA PRO A 71 18.08 7.93 -17.43
C PRO A 71 19.47 8.34 -17.87
N SER A 72 19.85 9.60 -17.67
CA SER A 72 21.20 10.11 -17.96
C SER A 72 22.18 9.95 -16.79
N ASN A 73 21.81 9.18 -15.75
CA ASN A 73 22.60 8.93 -14.54
C ASN A 73 22.87 10.17 -13.68
N LYS A 74 22.02 11.17 -13.78
CA LYS A 74 22.03 12.28 -12.83
C LYS A 74 21.28 11.88 -11.57
N GLU A 75 21.86 12.19 -10.42
CA GLU A 75 21.33 11.80 -9.11
C GLU A 75 20.79 13.01 -8.36
N VAL A 76 19.65 12.84 -7.70
CA VAL A 76 19.10 13.83 -6.77
C VAL A 76 18.76 13.11 -5.47
N ASP A 77 19.33 13.58 -4.37
CA ASP A 77 19.02 13.08 -3.04
C ASP A 77 17.80 13.79 -2.49
N ILE A 78 16.83 13.02 -2.01
CA ILE A 78 15.63 13.52 -1.37
C ILE A 78 15.61 13.03 0.07
N GLN A 79 15.53 13.98 1.00
CA GLN A 79 15.43 13.67 2.41
C GLN A 79 14.12 14.20 2.97
N LEU A 80 13.32 13.32 3.54
CA LEU A 80 12.08 13.70 4.19
C LEU A 80 12.39 14.27 5.56
N ASP A 81 11.85 15.45 5.84
CA ASP A 81 12.03 16.16 7.11
C ASP A 81 13.51 16.25 7.53
N PRO A 82 14.37 16.93 6.75
CA PRO A 82 15.80 16.95 7.02
C PRO A 82 16.17 17.61 8.36
N LEU A 83 15.28 18.40 8.94
CA LEU A 83 15.49 19.06 10.23
C LEU A 83 14.94 18.27 11.41
N GLY A 84 14.23 17.17 11.16
CA GLY A 84 13.76 16.27 12.22
C GLY A 84 12.58 16.77 13.03
N TYR A 85 11.71 17.60 12.47
CA TYR A 85 10.53 18.15 13.17
C TYR A 85 9.37 17.19 13.24
N ASP A 86 9.31 16.20 12.36
CA ASP A 86 8.20 15.23 12.27
C ASP A 86 8.73 13.81 12.22
N ASP A 87 8.58 13.08 13.32
CA ASP A 87 9.02 11.69 13.41
C ASP A 87 8.26 10.76 12.48
N ASN A 88 7.11 11.22 11.97
CA ASN A 88 6.27 10.46 11.05
C ASN A 88 6.53 10.78 9.57
N ALA A 89 7.52 11.62 9.25
CA ALA A 89 7.86 11.95 7.88
C ALA A 89 8.71 10.86 7.24
N TYR A 90 8.08 9.77 6.85
CA TYR A 90 8.75 8.66 6.15
C TYR A 90 7.83 8.01 5.14
N ILE A 91 8.41 7.23 4.23
CA ILE A 91 7.67 6.33 3.34
C ILE A 91 7.75 4.93 3.91
N ALA A 92 6.60 4.31 4.10
CA ALA A 92 6.53 2.93 4.57
C ALA A 92 6.74 1.96 3.39
N LEU A 93 7.61 0.98 3.59
CA LEU A 93 7.78 -0.11 2.63
C LEU A 93 7.11 -1.36 3.19
N CYS A 94 6.21 -1.92 2.40
CA CYS A 94 5.48 -3.13 2.76
C CYS A 94 5.91 -4.28 1.84
N PRO A 95 5.92 -5.53 2.34
CA PRO A 95 6.17 -6.67 1.49
C PRO A 95 5.15 -6.76 0.36
N ARG A 96 5.59 -7.17 -0.82
CA ARG A 96 4.71 -7.29 -1.99
C ARG A 96 3.52 -8.22 -1.74
N ALA A 97 3.70 -9.24 -0.93
CA ALA A 97 2.67 -10.23 -0.63
C ALA A 97 1.53 -9.67 0.24
N VAL A 98 1.66 -8.46 0.78
CA VAL A 98 0.61 -7.81 1.58
C VAL A 98 -0.56 -7.37 0.71
N PHE A 99 -0.29 -7.02 -0.51
CA PHE A 99 -1.28 -6.57 -1.47
C PHE A 99 -1.68 -7.71 -2.40
#